data_d038a2d82770031a09aa3e9e0bbb9db2
#
_entry.id   d038a2d82770031a09aa3e9e0bbb9db2
#
_cell.length_a   1.000
_cell.length_b   1.000
_cell.length_c   1.000
_cell.angle_alpha   90.00
_cell.angle_beta   90.00
_cell.angle_gamma   90.00
#
_symmetry.space_group_name_H-M   'P 1'
#
loop_
_entity.id
_entity.type
_entity.pdbx_description
1 polymer ?
#
loop_
_entity_poly.entity_id
_entity_poly.type
_entity_poly.pdbx_seq_one_letter_code
_entity_poly.pdbx_strand_id
1 'polypeptide(L)'
;EELVYDSCTMCGRCSMVCPVGNDIAYMVRRMREGMAAAGHAPIGLVGATKRAVEIGSPMGVKLPALQAQIRHTEKEFGLEIPVDKEGAEYLLLLSSMEIMNFPEFIGAVAKIFKQTGVSWAISSEACEATNSGIQIGVSEIAAELVQRIVTAAEKLKVKGVISPECGHAYMAIRWEGPNLIGRPYGFRVVHILELLDELRAEGRLKTTGKESQRLTYHDPCQVSRRGGVVDQPRNLLNMVAENFVEMPET
;
A
#
# COMPACT_ATOMS: atom_id res chain seq x y z
N GLU A 1 14.87 18.47 -12.99
CA GLU A 1 13.50 18.22 -12.49
C GLU A 1 12.77 17.27 -13.41
N GLU A 2 12.58 17.60 -14.69
CA GLU A 2 11.84 16.83 -15.69
C GLU A 2 12.23 15.33 -15.72
N LEU A 3 13.50 15.00 -15.89
CA LEU A 3 13.94 13.61 -15.97
C LEU A 3 13.69 12.83 -14.65
N VAL A 4 13.94 13.48 -13.52
CA VAL A 4 14.02 12.81 -12.21
C VAL A 4 12.67 12.72 -11.52
N TYR A 5 11.83 13.76 -11.65
CA TYR A 5 10.52 13.81 -10.99
C TYR A 5 9.35 13.61 -11.95
N ASP A 6 9.33 14.32 -13.10
CA ASP A 6 8.15 14.33 -13.95
C ASP A 6 8.07 13.08 -14.84
N SER A 7 9.21 12.65 -15.41
CA SER A 7 9.26 11.51 -16.33
C SER A 7 9.54 10.17 -15.66
N CYS A 8 10.11 10.14 -14.44
CA CYS A 8 10.48 8.91 -13.77
C CYS A 8 9.51 8.55 -12.64
N THR A 9 8.81 7.43 -12.78
CA THR A 9 7.94 6.85 -11.75
C THR A 9 8.67 5.86 -10.84
N MET A 10 9.98 5.70 -10.97
CA MET A 10 10.81 4.68 -10.28
C MET A 10 10.29 3.25 -10.49
N CYS A 11 9.68 2.98 -11.63
CA CYS A 11 9.06 1.67 -11.92
C CYS A 11 10.04 0.49 -12.04
N GLY A 12 11.35 0.75 -12.14
CA GLY A 12 12.39 -0.29 -12.19
C GLY A 12 12.58 -0.95 -13.56
N ARG A 13 11.81 -0.58 -14.60
CA ARG A 13 11.94 -1.21 -15.93
C ARG A 13 13.35 -1.04 -16.52
N CYS A 14 13.94 0.15 -16.37
CA CYS A 14 15.31 0.42 -16.80
C CYS A 14 16.35 -0.43 -16.03
N SER A 15 16.13 -0.72 -14.76
CA SER A 15 17.01 -1.60 -13.98
C SER A 15 16.97 -3.06 -14.51
N MET A 16 15.79 -3.54 -14.92
CA MET A 16 15.63 -4.90 -15.47
C MET A 16 16.34 -5.10 -16.81
N VAL A 17 16.34 -4.09 -17.67
CA VAL A 17 16.95 -4.17 -19.00
C VAL A 17 18.42 -3.72 -19.03
N CYS A 18 18.96 -3.30 -17.90
CA CYS A 18 20.33 -2.84 -17.80
C CYS A 18 21.31 -4.03 -18.01
N PRO A 19 22.15 -4.01 -19.08
CA PRO A 19 23.02 -5.15 -19.36
C PRO A 19 24.14 -5.33 -18.34
N VAL A 20 24.43 -4.30 -17.55
CA VAL A 20 25.45 -4.33 -16.48
C VAL A 20 24.86 -4.47 -15.07
N GLY A 21 23.52 -4.64 -14.98
CA GLY A 21 22.84 -4.89 -13.70
C GLY A 21 22.74 -3.70 -12.75
N ASN A 22 22.85 -2.46 -13.25
CA ASN A 22 22.68 -1.28 -12.41
C ASN A 22 21.22 -1.09 -11.97
N ASP A 23 20.98 -0.80 -10.70
CA ASP A 23 19.66 -0.35 -10.23
C ASP A 23 19.48 1.14 -10.52
N ILE A 24 19.00 1.43 -11.75
CA ILE A 24 18.77 2.78 -12.23
C ILE A 24 17.66 3.48 -11.43
N ALA A 25 16.65 2.73 -10.98
CA ALA A 25 15.59 3.31 -10.15
C ALA A 25 16.13 3.81 -8.80
N TYR A 26 17.06 3.07 -8.20
CA TYR A 26 17.77 3.52 -7.01
C TYR A 26 18.66 4.74 -7.27
N MET A 27 19.36 4.75 -8.41
CA MET A 27 20.18 5.92 -8.80
C MET A 27 19.31 7.19 -8.93
N VAL A 28 18.14 7.09 -9.59
CA VAL A 28 17.20 8.22 -9.68
C VAL A 28 16.72 8.66 -8.29
N ARG A 29 16.47 7.74 -7.39
CA ARG A 29 16.11 8.08 -6.01
C ARG A 29 17.22 8.87 -5.30
N ARG A 30 18.48 8.47 -5.47
CA ARG A 30 19.64 9.23 -4.92
C ARG A 30 19.78 10.62 -5.57
N MET A 31 19.45 10.73 -6.86
CA MET A 31 19.39 12.05 -7.53
C MET A 31 18.28 12.92 -6.95
N ARG A 32 17.08 12.34 -6.67
CA ARG A 32 15.99 13.07 -6.00
C ARG A 32 16.42 13.61 -4.64
N GLU A 33 17.15 12.83 -3.86
CA GLU A 33 17.67 13.26 -2.56
C GLU A 33 18.59 14.51 -2.70
N GLY A 34 19.53 14.47 -3.62
CA GLY A 34 20.38 15.64 -3.91
C GLY A 34 19.58 16.84 -4.38
N MET A 35 18.59 16.65 -5.24
CA MET A 35 17.72 17.72 -5.73
C MET A 35 16.82 18.29 -4.61
N ALA A 36 16.25 17.45 -3.76
CA ALA A 36 15.47 17.89 -2.62
C ALA A 36 16.31 18.72 -1.64
N ALA A 37 17.52 18.27 -1.35
CA ALA A 37 18.47 19.00 -0.51
C ALA A 37 18.87 20.35 -1.11
N ALA A 38 18.95 20.47 -2.44
CA ALA A 38 19.22 21.71 -3.16
C ALA A 38 17.97 22.60 -3.37
N GLY A 39 16.79 22.20 -2.87
CA GLY A 39 15.55 22.95 -3.04
C GLY A 39 14.88 22.83 -4.41
N HIS A 40 15.26 21.84 -5.21
CA HIS A 40 14.75 21.61 -6.58
C HIS A 40 13.68 20.51 -6.66
N ALA A 41 13.10 20.09 -5.54
CA ALA A 41 11.96 19.20 -5.56
C ALA A 41 10.68 19.96 -5.97
N PRO A 42 9.73 19.29 -6.71
CA PRO A 42 8.48 19.90 -7.12
C PRO A 42 7.68 20.42 -5.92
N ILE A 43 7.18 21.65 -5.98
CA ILE A 43 6.51 22.33 -4.87
C ILE A 43 5.27 21.56 -4.36
N GLY A 44 4.54 20.90 -5.27
CA GLY A 44 3.39 20.05 -4.90
C GLY A 44 3.80 18.84 -4.06
N LEU A 45 4.93 18.21 -4.39
CA LEU A 45 5.47 17.08 -3.66
C LEU A 45 6.04 17.50 -2.31
N VAL A 46 6.71 18.66 -2.23
CA VAL A 46 7.16 19.26 -0.97
C VAL A 46 5.98 19.51 -0.04
N GLY A 47 4.89 20.12 -0.55
CA GLY A 47 3.67 20.37 0.21
C GLY A 47 2.98 19.08 0.69
N ALA A 48 2.91 18.05 -0.15
CA ALA A 48 2.36 16.74 0.21
C ALA A 48 3.20 16.06 1.29
N THR A 49 4.52 16.11 1.16
CA THR A 49 5.47 15.54 2.13
C THR A 49 5.37 16.23 3.49
N LYS A 50 5.28 17.56 3.50
CA LYS A 50 5.07 18.34 4.72
C LYS A 50 3.79 17.91 5.43
N ARG A 51 2.66 17.82 4.73
CA ARG A 51 1.40 17.33 5.31
C ARG A 51 1.52 15.90 5.84
N ALA A 52 2.19 15.00 5.12
CA ALA A 52 2.39 13.63 5.57
C ALA A 52 3.16 13.56 6.90
N VAL A 53 4.18 14.39 7.08
CA VAL A 53 4.94 14.48 8.34
C VAL A 53 4.06 15.07 9.45
N GLU A 54 3.41 16.22 9.21
CA GLU A 54 2.67 16.95 10.23
C GLU A 54 1.40 16.24 10.71
N ILE A 55 0.63 15.65 9.79
CA ILE A 55 -0.70 15.11 10.10
C ILE A 55 -0.91 13.64 9.67
N GLY A 56 0.12 12.99 9.14
CA GLY A 56 0.06 11.58 8.73
C GLY A 56 -0.56 11.32 7.37
N SER A 57 -0.98 12.37 6.62
CA SER A 57 -1.62 12.21 5.32
C SER A 57 -1.10 13.22 4.31
N PRO A 58 -0.56 12.80 3.14
CA PRO A 58 -0.08 13.73 2.12
C PRO A 58 -1.19 14.56 1.47
N MET A 59 -2.42 14.05 1.45
CA MET A 59 -3.59 14.78 0.94
C MET A 59 -4.36 15.54 2.02
N GLY A 60 -3.95 15.44 3.28
CA GLY A 60 -4.53 16.19 4.37
C GLY A 60 -5.77 15.56 5.01
N VAL A 61 -5.95 14.25 4.85
CA VAL A 61 -7.04 13.52 5.52
C VAL A 61 -6.78 13.50 7.02
N LYS A 62 -7.71 14.09 7.77
CA LYS A 62 -7.64 14.16 9.24
C LYS A 62 -8.53 13.07 9.86
N LEU A 63 -8.25 12.72 11.12
CA LEU A 63 -8.99 11.72 11.86
C LEU A 63 -10.53 11.88 11.81
N PRO A 64 -11.13 13.09 11.93
CA PRO A 64 -12.57 13.23 11.79
C PRO A 64 -13.12 12.79 10.43
N ALA A 65 -12.38 12.99 9.35
CA ALA A 65 -12.79 12.53 8.01
C ALA A 65 -12.75 11.01 7.91
N LEU A 66 -11.69 10.38 8.42
CA LEU A 66 -11.59 8.92 8.52
C LEU A 66 -12.77 8.35 9.34
N GLN A 67 -13.05 8.92 10.51
CA GLN A 67 -14.15 8.48 11.37
C GLN A 67 -15.53 8.66 10.70
N ALA A 68 -15.72 9.74 9.96
CA ALA A 68 -16.96 9.95 9.20
C ALA A 68 -17.12 8.90 8.10
N GLN A 69 -16.03 8.58 7.40
CA GLN A 69 -16.02 7.55 6.37
C GLN A 69 -16.27 6.16 6.94
N ILE A 70 -15.67 5.81 8.07
CA ILE A 70 -15.92 4.54 8.77
C ILE A 70 -17.41 4.41 9.12
N ARG A 71 -18.00 5.41 9.78
CA ARG A 71 -19.43 5.40 10.12
C ARG A 71 -20.35 5.28 8.89
N HIS A 72 -19.98 5.94 7.79
CA HIS A 72 -20.72 5.82 6.53
C HIS A 72 -20.67 4.38 6.00
N THR A 73 -19.49 3.80 5.93
CA THR A 73 -19.26 2.44 5.46
C THR A 73 -19.97 1.41 6.36
N GLU A 74 -19.88 1.56 7.68
CA GLU A 74 -20.59 0.70 8.64
C GLU A 74 -22.09 0.68 8.40
N LYS A 75 -22.67 1.86 8.19
CA LYS A 75 -24.12 2.02 7.91
C LYS A 75 -24.50 1.40 6.56
N GLU A 76 -23.70 1.66 5.54
CA GLU A 76 -23.99 1.19 4.17
C GLU A 76 -23.88 -0.33 4.05
N PHE A 77 -22.84 -0.92 4.65
CA PHE A 77 -22.54 -2.34 4.53
C PHE A 77 -23.12 -3.20 5.67
N GLY A 78 -23.65 -2.59 6.72
CA GLY A 78 -24.15 -3.30 7.89
C GLY A 78 -23.07 -4.11 8.62
N LEU A 79 -21.86 -3.55 8.71
CA LEU A 79 -20.68 -4.19 9.27
C LEU A 79 -20.01 -3.25 10.27
N GLU A 80 -19.37 -3.82 11.28
CA GLU A 80 -18.48 -3.09 12.18
C GLU A 80 -17.06 -3.04 11.61
N ILE A 81 -16.46 -1.85 11.63
CA ILE A 81 -15.07 -1.62 11.22
C ILE A 81 -14.23 -1.37 12.47
N PRO A 82 -13.39 -2.33 12.86
CA PRO A 82 -12.63 -2.24 14.11
C PRO A 82 -11.53 -1.17 13.99
N VAL A 83 -11.58 -0.19 14.92
CA VAL A 83 -10.54 0.85 15.04
C VAL A 83 -9.79 0.62 16.35
N ASP A 84 -8.46 0.70 16.29
CA ASP A 84 -7.55 0.56 17.43
C ASP A 84 -7.76 -0.71 18.28
N LYS A 85 -8.19 -1.79 17.65
CA LYS A 85 -8.41 -3.08 18.32
C LYS A 85 -7.06 -3.74 18.61
N GLU A 86 -6.68 -3.76 19.90
CA GLU A 86 -5.49 -4.46 20.37
C GLU A 86 -5.61 -5.98 20.20
N GLY A 87 -4.51 -6.61 19.80
CA GLY A 87 -4.45 -8.06 19.58
C GLY A 87 -5.15 -8.54 18.32
N ALA A 88 -5.56 -7.64 17.42
CA ALA A 88 -5.99 -8.03 16.09
C ALA A 88 -4.85 -8.76 15.34
N GLU A 89 -5.20 -9.67 14.44
CA GLU A 89 -4.20 -10.39 13.65
C GLU A 89 -3.48 -9.43 12.69
N TYR A 90 -4.24 -8.53 12.07
CA TYR A 90 -3.69 -7.59 11.08
C TYR A 90 -4.09 -6.14 11.36
N LEU A 91 -3.15 -5.24 11.10
CA LEU A 91 -3.40 -3.83 10.90
C LEU A 91 -3.59 -3.57 9.40
N LEU A 92 -4.79 -3.13 9.01
CA LEU A 92 -5.06 -2.68 7.64
C LEU A 92 -4.66 -1.21 7.51
N LEU A 93 -3.75 -0.94 6.60
CA LEU A 93 -3.42 0.42 6.18
C LEU A 93 -4.37 0.87 5.08
N LEU A 94 -4.50 2.17 4.93
CA LEU A 94 -5.30 2.82 3.89
C LEU A 94 -4.46 3.85 3.16
N SER A 95 -4.99 4.40 2.09
CA SER A 95 -4.51 5.62 1.46
C SER A 95 -5.56 6.72 1.54
N SER A 96 -5.15 7.95 1.35
CA SER A 96 -6.09 9.07 1.22
C SER A 96 -7.15 8.81 0.15
N MET A 97 -6.78 8.12 -0.93
CA MET A 97 -7.68 7.81 -2.05
C MET A 97 -8.78 6.85 -1.63
N GLU A 98 -8.46 5.79 -0.89
CA GLU A 98 -9.44 4.83 -0.37
C GLU A 98 -10.38 5.48 0.64
N ILE A 99 -9.87 6.39 1.46
CA ILE A 99 -10.69 7.09 2.45
C ILE A 99 -11.65 8.08 1.78
N MET A 100 -11.20 8.81 0.75
CA MET A 100 -11.94 9.93 0.17
C MET A 100 -12.74 9.56 -1.07
N ASN A 101 -12.18 8.71 -1.95
CA ASN A 101 -12.71 8.49 -3.29
C ASN A 101 -13.25 7.08 -3.51
N PHE A 102 -12.80 6.08 -2.74
CA PHE A 102 -13.17 4.68 -2.89
C PHE A 102 -13.61 4.04 -1.56
N PRO A 103 -14.62 4.63 -0.90
CA PRO A 103 -15.08 4.16 0.42
C PRO A 103 -15.59 2.72 0.40
N GLU A 104 -16.11 2.25 -0.73
CA GLU A 104 -16.54 0.87 -0.95
C GLU A 104 -15.41 -0.14 -0.73
N PHE A 105 -14.14 0.26 -0.90
CA PHE A 105 -12.99 -0.60 -0.64
C PHE A 105 -12.98 -1.12 0.80
N ILE A 106 -13.16 -0.22 1.79
CA ILE A 106 -13.17 -0.58 3.21
C ILE A 106 -14.30 -1.56 3.51
N GLY A 107 -15.48 -1.32 2.93
CA GLY A 107 -16.65 -2.20 3.06
C GLY A 107 -16.43 -3.57 2.42
N ALA A 108 -15.80 -3.63 1.25
CA ALA A 108 -15.46 -4.88 0.58
C ALA A 108 -14.46 -5.71 1.41
N VAL A 109 -13.40 -5.09 1.90
CA VAL A 109 -12.41 -5.74 2.78
C VAL A 109 -13.08 -6.26 4.05
N ALA A 110 -13.93 -5.46 4.70
CA ALA A 110 -14.66 -5.86 5.90
C ALA A 110 -15.57 -7.08 5.65
N LYS A 111 -16.26 -7.15 4.50
CA LYS A 111 -17.06 -8.31 4.10
C LYS A 111 -16.20 -9.56 3.93
N ILE A 112 -15.09 -9.44 3.21
CA ILE A 112 -14.17 -10.54 2.96
C ILE A 112 -13.59 -11.04 4.30
N PHE A 113 -13.13 -10.17 5.16
CA PHE A 113 -12.54 -10.56 6.44
C PHE A 113 -13.57 -11.16 7.40
N LYS A 114 -14.82 -10.68 7.37
CA LYS A 114 -15.92 -11.35 8.09
C LYS A 114 -16.18 -12.76 7.57
N GLN A 115 -16.21 -12.95 6.24
CA GLN A 115 -16.41 -14.27 5.62
C GLN A 115 -15.25 -15.22 5.92
N THR A 116 -14.04 -14.73 5.87
CA THR A 116 -12.82 -15.55 6.04
C THR A 116 -12.36 -15.69 7.49
N GLY A 117 -13.00 -15.00 8.44
CA GLY A 117 -12.64 -15.04 9.85
C GLY A 117 -11.31 -14.38 10.17
N VAL A 118 -10.83 -13.45 9.35
CA VAL A 118 -9.61 -12.67 9.60
C VAL A 118 -9.91 -11.61 10.65
N SER A 119 -9.11 -11.58 11.72
CA SER A 119 -9.17 -10.51 12.74
C SER A 119 -8.28 -9.35 12.30
N TRP A 120 -8.83 -8.16 12.27
CA TRP A 120 -8.13 -6.98 11.78
C TRP A 120 -8.53 -5.70 12.50
N ALA A 121 -7.79 -4.62 12.27
CA ALA A 121 -8.12 -3.28 12.74
C ALA A 121 -7.55 -2.22 11.81
N ILE A 122 -8.09 -1.01 11.88
CA ILE A 122 -7.49 0.22 11.38
C ILE A 122 -6.91 0.98 12.57
N SER A 123 -5.78 1.68 12.40
CA SER A 123 -5.27 2.56 13.44
C SER A 123 -5.77 3.98 13.25
N SER A 124 -6.23 4.62 14.32
CA SER A 124 -6.54 6.06 14.32
C SER A 124 -5.27 6.94 14.32
N GLU A 125 -4.13 6.38 14.73
CA GLU A 125 -2.85 7.09 14.81
C GLU A 125 -2.00 6.97 13.55
N ALA A 126 -2.14 5.85 12.80
CA ALA A 126 -1.37 5.56 11.60
C ALA A 126 -2.18 4.76 10.58
N CYS A 127 -3.24 5.35 10.05
CA CYS A 127 -4.06 4.71 9.02
C CYS A 127 -3.49 4.88 7.60
N GLU A 128 -2.80 5.97 7.34
CA GLU A 128 -2.30 6.33 6.01
C GLU A 128 -0.93 5.70 5.73
N ALA A 129 -0.84 4.98 4.62
CA ALA A 129 0.35 4.23 4.24
C ALA A 129 1.27 4.95 3.24
N THR A 130 0.81 5.99 2.58
CA THR A 130 1.55 6.66 1.51
C THR A 130 2.86 7.25 2.02
N ASN A 131 3.97 6.76 1.49
CA ASN A 131 5.29 7.24 1.88
C ASN A 131 5.83 8.28 0.89
N SER A 132 5.53 9.54 1.16
CA SER A 132 6.01 10.68 0.36
C SER A 132 7.51 10.93 0.51
N GLY A 133 8.15 10.45 1.57
CA GLY A 133 9.60 10.50 1.75
C GLY A 133 10.34 9.70 0.69
N ILE A 134 9.84 8.52 0.33
CA ILE A 134 10.33 7.74 -0.82
C ILE A 134 10.14 8.49 -2.13
N GLN A 135 8.98 9.13 -2.31
CA GLN A 135 8.67 9.83 -3.56
C GLN A 135 9.53 11.07 -3.78
N ILE A 136 9.75 11.84 -2.72
CA ILE A 136 10.62 13.03 -2.80
C ILE A 136 12.12 12.67 -2.78
N GLY A 137 12.47 11.48 -2.27
CA GLY A 137 13.83 10.97 -2.19
C GLY A 137 14.53 11.27 -0.85
N VAL A 138 13.81 11.70 0.21
CA VAL A 138 14.40 12.04 1.51
C VAL A 138 14.25 10.85 2.47
N SER A 139 15.37 10.19 2.74
CA SER A 139 15.40 8.94 3.51
C SER A 139 14.96 9.11 4.96
N GLU A 140 15.28 10.21 5.60
CA GLU A 140 14.88 10.54 6.97
C GLU A 140 13.37 10.66 7.11
N ILE A 141 12.73 11.33 6.16
CA ILE A 141 11.26 11.43 6.12
C ILE A 141 10.64 10.06 5.81
N ALA A 142 11.24 9.31 4.91
CA ALA A 142 10.77 7.95 4.61
C ALA A 142 10.82 7.06 5.85
N ALA A 143 11.89 7.15 6.64
CA ALA A 143 12.05 6.44 7.90
C ALA A 143 11.02 6.87 8.95
N GLU A 144 10.77 8.16 9.11
CA GLU A 144 9.78 8.70 10.04
C GLU A 144 8.37 8.16 9.74
N LEU A 145 7.96 8.19 8.46
CA LEU A 145 6.64 7.70 8.04
C LEU A 145 6.50 6.17 8.25
N VAL A 146 7.55 5.40 7.97
CA VAL A 146 7.58 3.97 8.30
C VAL A 146 7.49 3.75 9.81
N GLN A 147 8.29 4.47 10.60
CA GLN A 147 8.32 4.31 12.06
C GLN A 147 6.96 4.58 12.70
N ARG A 148 6.18 5.53 12.18
CA ARG A 148 4.82 5.82 12.65
C ARG A 148 3.92 4.59 12.53
N ILE A 149 3.97 3.91 11.39
CA ILE A 149 3.20 2.67 11.15
C ILE A 149 3.69 1.54 12.06
N VAL A 150 5.00 1.38 12.16
CA VAL A 150 5.61 0.34 13.02
C VAL A 150 5.22 0.54 14.47
N THR A 151 5.25 1.78 14.97
CA THR A 151 4.84 2.12 16.33
C THR A 151 3.37 1.77 16.59
N ALA A 152 2.48 2.08 15.65
CA ALA A 152 1.06 1.72 15.77
C ALA A 152 0.84 0.20 15.75
N ALA A 153 1.53 -0.51 14.85
CA ALA A 153 1.46 -1.97 14.76
C ALA A 153 1.93 -2.67 16.05
N GLU A 154 3.05 -2.21 16.61
CA GLU A 154 3.60 -2.71 17.87
C GLU A 154 2.69 -2.38 19.07
N LYS A 155 2.14 -1.16 19.12
CA LYS A 155 1.18 -0.73 20.15
C LYS A 155 -0.08 -1.59 20.14
N LEU A 156 -0.61 -1.89 18.94
CA LEU A 156 -1.79 -2.74 18.77
C LEU A 156 -1.47 -4.23 18.86
N LYS A 157 -0.20 -4.61 18.99
CA LYS A 157 0.27 -6.01 19.12
C LYS A 157 -0.21 -6.90 17.98
N VAL A 158 -0.26 -6.37 16.76
CA VAL A 158 -0.69 -7.13 15.59
C VAL A 158 0.41 -8.09 15.12
N LYS A 159 0.01 -9.19 14.47
CA LYS A 159 0.93 -10.17 13.87
C LYS A 159 1.35 -9.80 12.46
N GLY A 160 0.59 -8.93 11.80
CA GLY A 160 0.86 -8.51 10.43
C GLY A 160 0.30 -7.13 10.12
N VAL A 161 0.86 -6.52 9.08
CA VAL A 161 0.42 -5.26 8.49
C VAL A 161 0.05 -5.53 7.04
N ILE A 162 -1.14 -5.09 6.63
CA ILE A 162 -1.65 -5.21 5.26
C ILE A 162 -1.50 -3.87 4.58
N SER A 163 -0.77 -3.85 3.46
CA SER A 163 -0.75 -2.72 2.52
C SER A 163 -1.76 -3.01 1.40
N PRO A 164 -2.84 -2.22 1.27
CA PRO A 164 -3.94 -2.62 0.40
C PRO A 164 -3.71 -2.26 -1.08
N GLU A 165 -3.42 -1.00 -1.39
CA GLU A 165 -3.41 -0.50 -2.77
C GLU A 165 -2.05 0.03 -3.18
N CYS A 166 -1.50 0.97 -2.41
CA CYS A 166 -0.34 1.74 -2.81
C CYS A 166 0.94 0.92 -2.87
N GLY A 167 1.39 0.59 -4.08
CA GLY A 167 2.64 -0.14 -4.28
C GLY A 167 3.87 0.59 -3.73
N HIS A 168 3.89 1.92 -3.72
CA HIS A 168 4.99 2.68 -3.09
C HIS A 168 4.97 2.52 -1.56
N ALA A 169 3.80 2.47 -0.94
CA ALA A 169 3.66 2.19 0.47
C ALA A 169 4.11 0.76 0.80
N TYR A 170 3.67 -0.21 -0.02
CA TYR A 170 4.09 -1.61 0.12
C TYR A 170 5.62 -1.75 0.03
N MET A 171 6.24 -1.14 -0.99
CA MET A 171 7.69 -1.12 -1.12
C MET A 171 8.39 -0.48 0.07
N ALA A 172 7.88 0.67 0.51
CA ALA A 172 8.45 1.40 1.64
C ALA A 172 8.44 0.58 2.94
N ILE A 173 7.33 -0.08 3.24
CA ILE A 173 7.16 -0.82 4.50
C ILE A 173 7.77 -2.22 4.39
N ARG A 174 7.48 -2.95 3.32
CA ARG A 174 7.88 -4.36 3.18
C ARG A 174 9.37 -4.51 2.94
N TRP A 175 9.92 -3.77 1.97
CA TRP A 175 11.26 -4.02 1.45
C TRP A 175 12.31 -3.05 1.96
N GLU A 176 11.96 -1.78 2.14
CA GLU A 176 12.92 -0.76 2.55
C GLU A 176 12.87 -0.45 4.04
N GLY A 177 11.72 -0.60 4.65
CA GLY A 177 11.46 -0.15 6.00
C GLY A 177 12.40 -0.70 7.08
N PRO A 178 12.75 -2.00 7.12
CA PRO A 178 13.72 -2.50 8.08
C PRO A 178 15.08 -1.80 7.99
N ASN A 179 15.53 -1.47 6.77
CA ASN A 179 16.78 -0.72 6.56
C ASN A 179 16.62 0.76 6.92
N LEU A 180 15.45 1.36 6.63
CA LEU A 180 15.17 2.75 6.95
C LEU A 180 15.16 3.01 8.45
N ILE A 181 14.57 2.12 9.25
CA ILE A 181 14.49 2.25 10.71
C ILE A 181 15.60 1.53 11.48
N GLY A 182 16.50 0.83 10.77
CA GLY A 182 17.68 0.17 11.35
C GLY A 182 17.37 -1.10 12.16
N ARG A 183 16.17 -1.70 12.03
CA ARG A 183 15.80 -2.93 12.72
C ARG A 183 14.73 -3.74 11.98
N PRO A 184 14.68 -5.07 12.16
CA PRO A 184 13.57 -5.88 11.66
C PRO A 184 12.27 -5.59 12.43
N TYR A 185 11.15 -6.00 11.84
CA TYR A 185 9.84 -5.97 12.48
C TYR A 185 9.57 -7.23 13.30
N GLY A 186 8.74 -7.12 14.34
CA GLY A 186 8.17 -8.25 15.07
C GLY A 186 6.89 -8.82 14.42
N PHE A 187 6.52 -8.32 13.25
CA PHE A 187 5.32 -8.70 12.50
C PHE A 187 5.63 -8.85 11.01
N ARG A 188 4.76 -9.56 10.27
CA ARG A 188 4.89 -9.67 8.82
C ARG A 188 4.25 -8.47 8.11
N VAL A 189 4.72 -8.13 6.92
CA VAL A 189 4.09 -7.16 6.03
C VAL A 189 3.65 -7.90 4.77
N VAL A 190 2.39 -7.74 4.37
CA VAL A 190 1.81 -8.36 3.19
C VAL A 190 1.05 -7.34 2.36
N HIS A 191 1.01 -7.54 1.05
CA HIS A 191 0.04 -6.89 0.19
C HIS A 191 -1.32 -7.58 0.35
N ILE A 192 -2.43 -6.84 0.19
CA ILE A 192 -3.77 -7.43 0.29
C ILE A 192 -3.96 -8.63 -0.65
N LEU A 193 -3.38 -8.57 -1.86
CA LEU A 193 -3.45 -9.66 -2.84
C LEU A 193 -2.73 -10.92 -2.38
N GLU A 194 -1.63 -10.81 -1.64
CA GLU A 194 -0.94 -11.96 -1.04
C GLU A 194 -1.83 -12.63 -0.01
N LEU A 195 -2.41 -11.85 0.92
CA LEU A 195 -3.30 -12.38 1.94
C LEU A 195 -4.55 -13.04 1.34
N LEU A 196 -5.17 -12.40 0.35
CA LEU A 196 -6.35 -12.98 -0.31
C LEU A 196 -6.03 -14.29 -1.05
N ASP A 197 -4.86 -14.38 -1.67
CA ASP A 197 -4.40 -15.61 -2.33
C ASP A 197 -4.08 -16.72 -1.32
N GLU A 198 -3.48 -16.39 -0.17
CA GLU A 198 -3.31 -17.31 0.94
C GLU A 198 -4.67 -17.87 1.42
N LEU A 199 -5.63 -16.99 1.67
CA LEU A 199 -7.00 -17.36 2.08
C LEU A 199 -7.72 -18.21 1.02
N ARG A 200 -7.49 -17.94 -0.26
CA ARG A 200 -7.97 -18.76 -1.38
C ARG A 200 -7.35 -20.16 -1.33
N ALA A 201 -6.04 -20.25 -1.19
CA ALA A 201 -5.32 -21.52 -1.11
C ALA A 201 -5.75 -22.36 0.09
N GLU A 202 -6.08 -21.72 1.21
CA GLU A 202 -6.63 -22.37 2.41
C GLU A 202 -8.12 -22.76 2.27
N GLY A 203 -8.78 -22.40 1.17
CA GLY A 203 -10.20 -22.66 0.94
C GLY A 203 -11.16 -21.80 1.79
N ARG A 204 -10.64 -20.77 2.43
CA ARG A 204 -11.41 -19.81 3.27
C ARG A 204 -12.09 -18.73 2.41
N LEU A 205 -11.44 -18.27 1.33
CA LEU A 205 -12.00 -17.31 0.42
C LEU A 205 -12.87 -18.03 -0.62
N LYS A 206 -14.16 -17.67 -0.70
CA LYS A 206 -15.12 -18.26 -1.62
C LYS A 206 -15.82 -17.16 -2.41
N THR A 207 -16.15 -17.46 -3.67
CA THR A 207 -16.98 -16.60 -4.53
C THR A 207 -18.36 -17.22 -4.72
N THR A 208 -19.35 -16.36 -4.95
CA THR A 208 -20.74 -16.76 -5.25
C THR A 208 -21.04 -16.82 -6.75
N GLY A 209 -20.12 -16.34 -7.57
CA GLY A 209 -20.24 -16.31 -9.04
C GLY A 209 -18.97 -15.78 -9.67
N LYS A 210 -18.98 -15.74 -11.01
CA LYS A 210 -17.88 -15.17 -11.81
C LYS A 210 -18.37 -14.02 -12.65
N GLU A 211 -17.49 -13.06 -12.88
CA GLU A 211 -17.71 -11.96 -13.82
C GLU A 211 -17.59 -12.50 -15.25
N SER A 212 -18.62 -12.26 -16.07
CA SER A 212 -18.69 -12.74 -17.44
C SER A 212 -17.95 -11.86 -18.45
N GLN A 213 -17.66 -10.62 -18.09
CA GLN A 213 -16.90 -9.71 -18.93
C GLN A 213 -15.47 -10.23 -19.12
N ARG A 214 -14.90 -9.88 -20.27
CA ARG A 214 -13.50 -10.15 -20.55
C ARG A 214 -12.62 -9.20 -19.72
N LEU A 215 -11.82 -9.77 -18.82
CA LEU A 215 -10.93 -9.03 -17.94
C LEU A 215 -9.48 -9.20 -18.35
N THR A 216 -8.68 -8.17 -18.12
CA THR A 216 -7.24 -8.21 -18.18
C THR A 216 -6.66 -7.52 -16.95
N TYR A 217 -5.38 -7.73 -16.67
CA TYR A 217 -4.70 -7.13 -15.55
C TYR A 217 -3.41 -6.45 -16.00
N HIS A 218 -3.27 -5.20 -15.63
CA HIS A 218 -2.01 -4.47 -15.79
C HIS A 218 -1.23 -4.56 -14.50
N ASP A 219 -0.05 -5.15 -14.55
CA ASP A 219 0.84 -5.30 -13.39
C ASP A 219 1.32 -3.95 -12.85
N PRO A 220 0.91 -3.54 -11.63
CA PRO A 220 1.41 -2.30 -11.03
C PRO A 220 2.90 -2.43 -10.73
N CYS A 221 3.71 -1.54 -11.27
CA CYS A 221 5.16 -1.66 -11.25
C CYS A 221 5.78 -1.83 -9.84
N GLN A 222 5.21 -1.20 -8.83
CA GLN A 222 5.72 -1.29 -7.45
C GLN A 222 5.20 -2.53 -6.70
N VAL A 223 4.02 -3.02 -7.05
CA VAL A 223 3.46 -4.24 -6.45
C VAL A 223 4.04 -5.48 -7.11
N SER A 224 4.00 -5.55 -8.44
CA SER A 224 4.44 -6.73 -9.18
C SER A 224 5.95 -6.72 -9.41
N ARG A 225 6.46 -5.85 -10.29
CA ARG A 225 7.87 -5.86 -10.72
C ARG A 225 8.85 -5.67 -9.58
N ARG A 226 8.61 -4.71 -8.71
CA ARG A 226 9.49 -4.42 -7.57
C ARG A 226 9.07 -5.14 -6.29
N GLY A 227 7.79 -5.36 -6.11
CA GLY A 227 7.21 -5.96 -4.90
C GLY A 227 7.16 -7.49 -4.94
N GLY A 228 7.19 -8.11 -6.13
CA GLY A 228 7.18 -9.57 -6.29
C GLY A 228 5.78 -10.21 -6.25
N VAL A 229 4.71 -9.40 -6.22
CA VAL A 229 3.32 -9.88 -6.21
C VAL A 229 2.85 -10.02 -7.66
N VAL A 230 3.12 -11.17 -8.27
CA VAL A 230 2.87 -11.44 -9.71
C VAL A 230 1.78 -12.48 -9.90
N ASP A 231 1.88 -13.63 -9.22
CA ASP A 231 0.97 -14.76 -9.40
C ASP A 231 -0.35 -14.58 -8.65
N GLN A 232 -0.31 -13.93 -7.50
CA GLN A 232 -1.45 -13.75 -6.62
C GLN A 232 -2.65 -13.05 -7.29
N PRO A 233 -2.48 -11.91 -8.00
CA PRO A 233 -3.59 -11.29 -8.71
C PRO A 233 -4.17 -12.20 -9.79
N ARG A 234 -3.35 -13.00 -10.47
CA ARG A 234 -3.79 -13.96 -11.50
C ARG A 234 -4.61 -15.10 -10.90
N ASN A 235 -4.15 -15.64 -9.78
CA ASN A 235 -4.89 -16.67 -9.04
C ASN A 235 -6.27 -16.17 -8.60
N LEU A 236 -6.35 -14.93 -8.10
CA LEU A 236 -7.59 -14.30 -7.67
C LEU A 236 -8.51 -13.99 -8.88
N LEU A 237 -7.95 -13.47 -9.98
CA LEU A 237 -8.73 -13.19 -11.20
C LEU A 237 -9.30 -14.45 -11.81
N ASN A 238 -8.55 -15.55 -11.87
CA ASN A 238 -9.05 -16.85 -12.35
C ASN A 238 -10.17 -17.40 -11.45
N MET A 239 -10.24 -17.01 -10.20
CA MET A 239 -11.33 -17.38 -9.30
C MET A 239 -12.61 -16.58 -9.59
N VAL A 240 -12.50 -15.28 -9.93
CA VAL A 240 -13.65 -14.37 -10.06
C VAL A 240 -14.06 -14.05 -11.50
N ALA A 241 -13.23 -14.35 -12.52
CA ALA A 241 -13.49 -14.08 -13.92
C ALA A 241 -13.78 -15.39 -14.71
N GLU A 242 -14.73 -15.33 -15.66
CA GLU A 242 -14.89 -16.38 -16.65
C GLU A 242 -13.85 -16.29 -17.76
N ASN A 243 -13.51 -15.06 -18.16
CA ASN A 243 -12.64 -14.73 -19.28
C ASN A 243 -11.52 -13.80 -18.86
N PHE A 244 -10.50 -14.34 -18.17
CA PHE A 244 -9.27 -13.61 -17.91
C PHE A 244 -8.28 -13.79 -19.05
N VAL A 245 -7.71 -12.70 -19.56
CA VAL A 245 -6.75 -12.69 -20.67
C VAL A 245 -5.55 -11.83 -20.29
N GLU A 246 -4.37 -12.40 -20.40
CA GLU A 246 -3.11 -11.65 -20.16
C GLU A 246 -2.92 -10.56 -21.22
N MET A 247 -2.28 -9.47 -20.80
CA MET A 247 -1.81 -8.44 -21.74
C MET A 247 -0.62 -9.00 -22.54
N PRO A 248 -0.48 -8.63 -23.82
CA PRO A 248 0.61 -9.18 -24.66
C PRO A 248 2.02 -8.76 -24.22
N GLU A 249 2.14 -7.66 -23.47
CA GLU A 249 3.43 -7.14 -22.98
C GLU A 249 3.26 -6.66 -21.52
N THR A 250 3.55 -7.52 -20.58
CA THR A 250 3.51 -7.22 -19.14
C THR A 250 4.90 -6.96 -18.56
#